data_fa6c6d390bc81fa6409391a3056e0094
#
_entry.id   fa6c6d390bc81fa6409391a3056e0094
#
_cell.length_a   1.000
_cell.length_b   1.000
_cell.length_c   1.000
_cell.angle_alpha   90.00
_cell.angle_beta   90.00
_cell.angle_gamma   90.00
#
_symmetry.space_group_name_H-M   'P 1'
#
loop_
_entity.id
_entity.type
_entity.pdbx_description
1 polymer ?
#
loop_
_entity_poly.entity_id
_entity_poly.type
_entity_poly.pdbx_seq_one_letter_code
_entity_poly.pdbx_strand_id
1 'polypeptide(L)'
;AEAYIKSTNALVGVATANLLPQITLSGATGSQALTTGALFGPNAAIWSVAGGVFQPLFQGGALLAQRRGAIATNEAAVFQYQATVLSAFQEVANALQALESDALALRAASEAERNALEYLNLLQQQYKLGTGSYLAVLIAQRQYQQTKFRLIDAQANRFANTAALFVALGGGWWNRTGPAYQAQKKEDLHNQGS
;
A
#
# COMPACT_ATOMS: atom_id res chain seq x y z
N ALA A 1 5.66 5.25 -2.78
CA ALA A 1 7.04 5.69 -2.45
C ALA A 1 7.59 6.67 -3.49
N GLU A 2 7.50 6.42 -4.81
CA GLU A 2 7.98 7.34 -5.87
C GLU A 2 7.32 8.73 -5.81
N ALA A 3 5.99 8.80 -5.64
CA ALA A 3 5.30 10.08 -5.50
C ALA A 3 5.80 10.90 -4.31
N TYR A 4 6.25 10.23 -3.25
CA TYR A 4 6.84 10.89 -2.10
C TYR A 4 8.21 11.52 -2.42
N ILE A 5 9.06 10.84 -3.19
CA ILE A 5 10.33 11.43 -3.67
C ILE A 5 10.06 12.66 -4.54
N LYS A 6 9.10 12.60 -5.45
CA LYS A 6 8.70 13.76 -6.28
C LYS A 6 8.23 14.93 -5.42
N SER A 7 7.43 14.67 -4.39
CA SER A 7 6.95 15.67 -3.45
C SER A 7 8.09 16.33 -2.68
N THR A 8 9.01 15.53 -2.09
CA THR A 8 10.16 16.08 -1.33
C THR A 8 11.13 16.84 -2.22
N ASN A 9 11.33 16.39 -3.48
CA ASN A 9 12.14 17.13 -4.45
C ASN A 9 11.50 18.49 -4.80
N ALA A 10 10.17 18.55 -4.95
CA ALA A 10 9.48 19.84 -5.16
C ALA A 10 9.64 20.79 -3.95
N LEU A 11 9.67 20.26 -2.72
CA LEU A 11 9.93 21.06 -1.51
C LEU A 11 11.36 21.66 -1.48
N VAL A 12 12.34 20.96 -2.07
CA VAL A 12 13.69 21.56 -2.26
C VAL A 12 13.61 22.76 -3.20
N GLY A 13 12.78 22.67 -4.26
CA GLY A 13 12.50 23.79 -5.16
C GLY A 13 11.86 24.98 -4.42
N VAL A 14 10.86 24.73 -3.60
CA VAL A 14 10.20 25.75 -2.75
C VAL A 14 11.21 26.41 -1.79
N ALA A 15 12.01 25.63 -1.09
CA ALA A 15 13.03 26.16 -0.17
C ALA A 15 14.11 26.98 -0.90
N THR A 16 14.41 26.64 -2.16
CA THR A 16 15.34 27.41 -2.99
C THR A 16 14.69 28.69 -3.49
N ALA A 17 13.40 28.64 -3.89
CA ALA A 17 12.65 29.80 -4.34
C ALA A 17 12.51 30.88 -3.22
N ASN A 18 12.42 30.46 -1.96
CA ASN A 18 12.38 31.37 -0.80
C ASN A 18 13.66 32.18 -0.63
N LEU A 19 14.75 31.82 -1.30
CA LEU A 19 16.00 32.61 -1.33
C LEU A 19 15.96 33.71 -2.39
N LEU A 20 14.98 33.70 -3.29
CA LEU A 20 14.84 34.67 -4.38
C LEU A 20 13.86 35.77 -4.01
N PRO A 21 13.89 36.93 -4.74
CA PRO A 21 12.89 37.97 -4.56
C PRO A 21 11.47 37.44 -4.80
N GLN A 22 10.58 37.73 -3.86
CA GLN A 22 9.16 37.41 -3.99
C GLN A 22 8.45 38.58 -4.65
N ILE A 23 7.83 38.34 -5.79
CA ILE A 23 7.04 39.31 -6.54
C ILE A 23 5.56 39.01 -6.26
N THR A 24 4.86 40.01 -5.71
CA THR A 24 3.42 39.90 -5.44
C THR A 24 2.68 40.93 -6.31
N LEU A 25 1.57 40.49 -6.90
CA LEU A 25 0.61 41.34 -7.58
C LEU A 25 -0.75 41.13 -6.93
N SER A 26 -1.36 42.19 -6.44
CA SER A 26 -2.68 42.17 -5.86
C SER A 26 -3.62 43.12 -6.60
N GLY A 27 -4.86 42.67 -6.81
CA GLY A 27 -5.91 43.46 -7.42
C GLY A 27 -7.18 43.31 -6.61
N ALA A 28 -7.88 44.40 -6.40
CA ALA A 28 -9.19 44.40 -5.77
C ALA A 28 -10.15 45.24 -6.61
N THR A 29 -11.39 44.78 -6.71
CA THR A 29 -12.50 45.53 -7.31
C THR A 29 -13.70 45.45 -6.37
N GLY A 30 -14.44 46.51 -6.27
CA GLY A 30 -15.61 46.57 -5.38
C GLY A 30 -16.46 47.78 -5.64
N SER A 31 -17.45 48.04 -4.77
CA SER A 31 -18.27 49.24 -4.77
C SER A 31 -18.18 49.91 -3.41
N GLN A 32 -18.04 51.22 -3.41
CA GLN A 32 -18.02 52.03 -2.20
C GLN A 32 -18.96 53.21 -2.38
N ALA A 33 -19.85 53.45 -1.41
CA ALA A 33 -20.77 54.58 -1.39
C ALA A 33 -21.07 55.06 0.01
N LEU A 34 -21.44 56.33 0.17
CA LEU A 34 -21.83 56.94 1.47
C LEU A 34 -23.23 56.47 1.93
N THR A 35 -24.06 55.98 1.04
CA THR A 35 -25.42 55.48 1.34
C THR A 35 -25.63 54.11 0.67
N THR A 36 -26.44 53.27 1.27
CA THR A 36 -26.78 51.95 0.76
C THR A 36 -27.45 51.97 -0.64
N GLY A 37 -28.22 52.99 -0.94
CA GLY A 37 -28.91 53.18 -2.22
C GLY A 37 -27.94 53.54 -3.37
N ALA A 38 -26.77 54.15 -3.07
CA ALA A 38 -25.79 54.55 -4.05
C ALA A 38 -24.75 53.41 -4.32
N LEU A 39 -24.75 52.31 -3.58
CA LEU A 39 -23.73 51.26 -3.59
C LEU A 39 -23.65 50.55 -4.98
N PHE A 40 -24.75 50.48 -5.71
CA PHE A 40 -24.82 49.91 -7.04
C PHE A 40 -24.98 50.94 -8.17
N GLY A 41 -24.73 52.20 -7.82
CA GLY A 41 -24.77 53.32 -8.77
C GLY A 41 -23.50 53.34 -9.67
N PRO A 42 -23.55 54.06 -10.81
CA PRO A 42 -22.48 54.09 -11.79
C PRO A 42 -21.17 54.70 -11.27
N ASN A 43 -21.20 55.48 -10.18
CA ASN A 43 -20.03 56.11 -9.56
C ASN A 43 -19.55 55.39 -8.27
N ALA A 44 -20.07 54.22 -7.93
CA ALA A 44 -19.69 53.45 -6.76
C ALA A 44 -18.53 52.50 -7.02
N ALA A 45 -18.22 52.17 -8.25
CA ALA A 45 -17.17 51.20 -8.64
C ALA A 45 -15.77 51.73 -8.27
N ILE A 46 -15.04 50.96 -7.49
CA ILE A 46 -13.62 51.21 -7.18
C ILE A 46 -12.79 50.04 -7.62
N TRP A 47 -11.58 50.29 -8.04
CA TRP A 47 -10.60 49.26 -8.29
C TRP A 47 -9.23 49.69 -7.79
N SER A 48 -8.39 48.72 -7.43
CA SER A 48 -7.00 48.93 -7.12
C SER A 48 -6.14 47.79 -7.60
N VAL A 49 -4.92 48.17 -8.08
CA VAL A 49 -3.88 47.21 -8.41
C VAL A 49 -2.60 47.64 -7.72
N ALA A 50 -1.95 46.74 -7.02
CA ALA A 50 -0.69 46.99 -6.33
C ALA A 50 0.30 45.87 -6.65
N GLY A 51 1.54 46.26 -7.00
CA GLY A 51 2.68 45.36 -7.15
C GLY A 51 3.69 45.57 -6.00
N GLY A 52 4.26 44.48 -5.50
CA GLY A 52 5.31 44.52 -4.49
C GLY A 52 6.43 43.53 -4.80
N VAL A 53 7.68 43.92 -4.44
CA VAL A 53 8.85 43.05 -4.46
C VAL A 53 9.43 43.01 -3.06
N PHE A 54 9.59 41.81 -2.52
CA PHE A 54 10.16 41.58 -1.21
C PHE A 54 11.35 40.62 -1.30
N GLN A 55 12.53 41.05 -0.84
CA GLN A 55 13.73 40.22 -0.76
C GLN A 55 14.30 40.24 0.67
N PRO A 56 14.33 39.11 1.38
CA PRO A 56 15.02 39.02 2.65
C PRO A 56 16.54 39.04 2.44
N LEU A 57 17.22 40.10 2.89
CA LEU A 57 18.66 40.23 2.73
C LEU A 57 19.44 39.51 3.85
N PHE A 58 18.88 39.46 5.05
CA PHE A 58 19.52 38.83 6.20
C PHE A 58 18.49 38.19 7.14
N GLN A 59 18.62 36.91 7.38
CA GLN A 59 17.78 36.13 8.31
C GLN A 59 18.63 35.20 9.19
N GLY A 60 19.86 35.58 9.54
CA GLY A 60 20.72 34.75 10.38
C GLY A 60 21.00 33.34 9.85
N GLY A 61 20.96 33.16 8.54
CA GLY A 61 21.17 31.85 7.88
C GLY A 61 19.97 30.88 7.89
N ALA A 62 18.79 31.32 8.40
CA ALA A 62 17.60 30.47 8.51
C ALA A 62 17.15 29.88 7.16
N LEU A 63 17.09 30.66 6.10
CA LEU A 63 16.69 30.22 4.76
C LEU A 63 17.67 29.18 4.18
N LEU A 64 18.97 29.36 4.40
CA LEU A 64 20.00 28.38 3.98
C LEU A 64 19.88 27.08 4.77
N ALA A 65 19.57 27.18 6.08
CA ALA A 65 19.31 26.01 6.91
C ALA A 65 18.06 25.26 6.45
N GLN A 66 16.97 25.96 6.12
CA GLN A 66 15.74 25.37 5.56
C GLN A 66 16.02 24.65 4.25
N ARG A 67 16.78 25.24 3.32
CA ARG A 67 17.14 24.58 2.08
C ARG A 67 17.96 23.30 2.34
N ARG A 68 18.95 23.33 3.24
CA ARG A 68 19.73 22.15 3.62
C ARG A 68 18.85 21.06 4.25
N GLY A 69 17.91 21.46 5.11
CA GLY A 69 16.92 20.56 5.70
C GLY A 69 16.03 19.89 4.64
N ALA A 70 15.55 20.66 3.64
CA ALA A 70 14.76 20.10 2.53
C ALA A 70 15.57 19.10 1.68
N ILE A 71 16.85 19.37 1.41
CA ILE A 71 17.74 18.44 0.69
C ILE A 71 17.91 17.15 1.49
N ALA A 72 18.21 17.24 2.80
CA ALA A 72 18.36 16.06 3.66
C ALA A 72 17.05 15.24 3.73
N THR A 73 15.90 15.90 3.75
CA THR A 73 14.59 15.23 3.71
C THR A 73 14.38 14.48 2.39
N ASN A 74 14.80 15.07 1.27
CA ASN A 74 14.72 14.40 -0.03
C ASN A 74 15.66 13.19 -0.10
N GLU A 75 16.88 13.28 0.43
CA GLU A 75 17.81 12.14 0.54
C GLU A 75 17.22 11.03 1.41
N ALA A 76 16.63 11.36 2.55
CA ALA A 76 15.94 10.40 3.39
C ALA A 76 14.77 9.70 2.66
N ALA A 77 14.03 10.42 1.81
CA ALA A 77 12.96 9.85 0.99
C ALA A 77 13.49 8.84 -0.04
N VAL A 78 14.68 9.07 -0.62
CA VAL A 78 15.34 8.12 -1.53
C VAL A 78 15.72 6.84 -0.80
N PHE A 79 16.33 6.93 0.40
CA PHE A 79 16.65 5.74 1.20
C PHE A 79 15.40 4.98 1.64
N GLN A 80 14.34 5.70 1.99
CA GLN A 80 13.04 5.09 2.32
C GLN A 80 12.45 4.33 1.12
N TYR A 81 12.60 4.86 -0.08
CA TYR A 81 12.19 4.16 -1.30
C TYR A 81 12.98 2.86 -1.50
N GLN A 82 14.32 2.92 -1.35
CA GLN A 82 15.17 1.74 -1.46
C GLN A 82 14.77 0.66 -0.43
N ALA A 83 14.53 1.05 0.82
CA ALA A 83 14.06 0.15 1.87
C ALA A 83 12.71 -0.50 1.51
N THR A 84 11.78 0.28 0.94
CA THR A 84 10.47 -0.23 0.49
C THR A 84 10.63 -1.26 -0.64
N VAL A 85 11.52 -1.00 -1.61
CA VAL A 85 11.79 -1.93 -2.71
C VAL A 85 12.40 -3.25 -2.19
N LEU A 86 13.36 -3.16 -1.27
CA LEU A 86 13.97 -4.34 -0.65
C LEU A 86 12.95 -5.16 0.14
N SER A 87 12.08 -4.50 0.91
CA SER A 87 10.98 -5.16 1.64
C SER A 87 10.03 -5.89 0.68
N ALA A 88 9.68 -5.27 -0.46
CA ALA A 88 8.81 -5.90 -1.45
C ALA A 88 9.45 -7.18 -2.04
N PHE A 89 10.75 -7.14 -2.36
CA PHE A 89 11.46 -8.34 -2.82
C PHE A 89 11.53 -9.43 -1.75
N GLN A 90 11.74 -9.05 -0.49
CA GLN A 90 11.75 -9.98 0.63
C GLN A 90 10.38 -10.64 0.82
N GLU A 91 9.29 -9.89 0.71
CA GLU A 91 7.92 -10.42 0.81
C GLU A 91 7.62 -11.44 -0.28
N VAL A 92 8.03 -11.18 -1.54
CA VAL A 92 7.89 -12.13 -2.64
C VAL A 92 8.71 -13.39 -2.40
N ALA A 93 9.98 -13.25 -1.97
CA ALA A 93 10.85 -14.38 -1.68
C ALA A 93 10.29 -15.26 -0.56
N ASN A 94 9.80 -14.64 0.51
CA ASN A 94 9.16 -15.34 1.64
C ASN A 94 7.88 -16.08 1.19
N ALA A 95 7.06 -15.46 0.35
CA ALA A 95 5.85 -16.08 -0.17
C ALA A 95 6.16 -17.30 -1.08
N LEU A 96 7.20 -17.22 -1.91
CA LEU A 96 7.64 -18.35 -2.73
C LEU A 96 8.17 -19.52 -1.88
N GLN A 97 8.98 -19.22 -0.86
CA GLN A 97 9.48 -20.24 0.06
C GLN A 97 8.36 -20.89 0.88
N ALA A 98 7.36 -20.11 1.30
CA ALA A 98 6.18 -20.63 1.97
C ALA A 98 5.40 -21.61 1.08
N LEU A 99 5.20 -21.30 -0.20
CA LEU A 99 4.50 -22.17 -1.14
C LEU A 99 5.24 -23.50 -1.39
N GLU A 100 6.58 -23.47 -1.43
CA GLU A 100 7.39 -24.70 -1.54
C GLU A 100 7.24 -25.56 -0.27
N SER A 101 7.34 -24.95 0.90
CA SER A 101 7.15 -25.62 2.19
C SER A 101 5.73 -26.19 2.32
N ASP A 102 4.70 -25.46 1.90
CA ASP A 102 3.31 -25.92 1.90
C ASP A 102 3.09 -27.11 0.99
N ALA A 103 3.77 -27.14 -0.17
CA ALA A 103 3.68 -28.29 -1.08
C ALA A 103 4.22 -29.59 -0.45
N LEU A 104 5.32 -29.49 0.30
CA LEU A 104 5.88 -30.62 1.03
C LEU A 104 4.98 -31.02 2.20
N ALA A 105 4.49 -30.03 2.98
CA ALA A 105 3.59 -30.27 4.09
C ALA A 105 2.27 -30.92 3.65
N LEU A 106 1.70 -30.50 2.52
CA LEU A 106 0.49 -31.07 1.96
C LEU A 106 0.69 -32.52 1.53
N ARG A 107 1.82 -32.86 0.88
CA ARG A 107 2.16 -34.25 0.53
C ARG A 107 2.27 -35.12 1.77
N ALA A 108 3.02 -34.68 2.78
CA ALA A 108 3.19 -35.42 4.02
C ALA A 108 1.86 -35.61 4.78
N ALA A 109 1.00 -34.57 4.84
CA ALA A 109 -0.31 -34.66 5.45
C ALA A 109 -1.25 -35.62 4.70
N SER A 110 -1.21 -35.63 3.35
CA SER A 110 -1.99 -36.54 2.54
C SER A 110 -1.56 -38.00 2.70
N GLU A 111 -0.25 -38.25 2.80
CA GLU A 111 0.27 -39.61 3.07
C GLU A 111 -0.08 -40.06 4.48
N ALA A 112 0.01 -39.19 5.48
CA ALA A 112 -0.37 -39.50 6.86
C ALA A 112 -1.86 -39.83 6.98
N GLU A 113 -2.74 -39.09 6.32
CA GLU A 113 -4.18 -39.33 6.28
C GLU A 113 -4.49 -40.70 5.63
N ARG A 114 -3.89 -40.98 4.46
CA ARG A 114 -4.06 -42.27 3.78
C ARG A 114 -3.62 -43.45 4.63
N ASN A 115 -2.44 -43.37 5.26
CA ASN A 115 -1.91 -44.42 6.11
C ASN A 115 -2.78 -44.61 7.37
N ALA A 116 -3.30 -43.52 7.94
CA ALA A 116 -4.21 -43.62 9.09
C ALA A 116 -5.56 -44.24 8.72
N LEU A 117 -6.08 -43.98 7.52
CA LEU A 117 -7.29 -44.59 7.00
C LEU A 117 -7.09 -46.11 6.76
N GLU A 118 -5.97 -46.48 6.17
CA GLU A 118 -5.63 -47.90 5.95
C GLU A 118 -5.50 -48.66 7.24
N TYR A 119 -4.82 -48.06 8.26
CA TYR A 119 -4.68 -48.63 9.58
C TYR A 119 -6.05 -48.81 10.29
N LEU A 120 -6.93 -47.81 10.18
CA LEU A 120 -8.29 -47.89 10.72
C LEU A 120 -9.07 -49.06 10.05
N ASN A 121 -9.00 -49.17 8.74
CA ASN A 121 -9.68 -50.25 8.00
C ASN A 121 -9.18 -51.64 8.43
N LEU A 122 -7.87 -51.79 8.61
CA LEU A 122 -7.27 -53.03 9.08
C LEU A 122 -7.78 -53.41 10.48
N LEU A 123 -7.80 -52.48 11.42
CA LEU A 123 -8.29 -52.73 12.76
C LEU A 123 -9.80 -53.01 12.81
N GLN A 124 -10.58 -52.41 11.94
CA GLN A 124 -12.01 -52.72 11.81
C GLN A 124 -12.24 -54.15 11.26
N GLN A 125 -11.41 -54.61 10.33
CA GLN A 125 -11.47 -55.97 9.82
C GLN A 125 -11.08 -56.97 10.94
N GLN A 126 -10.00 -56.75 11.68
CA GLN A 126 -9.59 -57.58 12.82
C GLN A 126 -10.68 -57.67 13.87
N TYR A 127 -11.33 -56.54 14.22
CA TYR A 127 -12.45 -56.53 15.15
C TYR A 127 -13.63 -57.36 14.67
N LYS A 128 -14.01 -57.26 13.38
CA LYS A 128 -15.09 -58.06 12.76
C LYS A 128 -14.79 -59.55 12.80
N LEU A 129 -13.52 -59.94 12.66
CA LEU A 129 -13.07 -61.33 12.79
C LEU A 129 -12.90 -61.80 14.22
N GLY A 130 -13.17 -60.95 15.21
CA GLY A 130 -13.06 -61.34 16.63
C GLY A 130 -11.62 -61.34 17.16
N THR A 131 -10.62 -60.94 16.37
CA THR A 131 -9.19 -60.95 16.72
C THR A 131 -8.69 -59.61 17.23
N GLY A 132 -9.50 -58.55 17.15
CA GLY A 132 -9.14 -57.19 17.52
C GLY A 132 -9.98 -56.60 18.65
N SER A 133 -9.44 -55.60 19.36
CA SER A 133 -10.13 -54.89 20.43
C SER A 133 -10.91 -53.69 19.86
N TYR A 134 -12.13 -53.45 20.37
CA TYR A 134 -12.92 -52.26 20.02
C TYR A 134 -12.21 -50.95 20.43
N LEU A 135 -11.47 -50.97 21.55
CA LEU A 135 -10.67 -49.83 21.97
C LEU A 135 -9.62 -49.45 20.94
N ALA A 136 -8.95 -50.43 20.30
CA ALA A 136 -7.98 -50.17 19.22
C ALA A 136 -8.64 -49.50 18.03
N VAL A 137 -9.87 -49.89 17.65
CA VAL A 137 -10.63 -49.23 16.59
C VAL A 137 -10.94 -47.76 16.92
N LEU A 138 -11.37 -47.47 18.14
CA LEU A 138 -11.65 -46.09 18.58
C LEU A 138 -10.39 -45.21 18.58
N ILE A 139 -9.24 -45.75 18.99
CA ILE A 139 -7.96 -45.03 18.95
C ILE A 139 -7.57 -44.74 17.50
N ALA A 140 -7.67 -45.70 16.61
CA ALA A 140 -7.36 -45.52 15.18
C ALA A 140 -8.33 -44.53 14.51
N GLN A 141 -9.61 -44.57 14.88
CA GLN A 141 -10.59 -43.60 14.36
C GLN A 141 -10.25 -42.17 14.78
N ARG A 142 -9.86 -41.95 16.05
CA ARG A 142 -9.41 -40.66 16.54
C ARG A 142 -8.15 -40.21 15.78
N GLN A 143 -7.19 -41.11 15.57
CA GLN A 143 -5.96 -40.80 14.80
C GLN A 143 -6.26 -40.40 13.36
N TYR A 144 -7.16 -41.11 12.69
CA TYR A 144 -7.61 -40.77 11.33
C TYR A 144 -8.25 -39.39 11.29
N GLN A 145 -9.14 -39.07 12.26
CA GLN A 145 -9.73 -37.71 12.29
C GLN A 145 -8.67 -36.62 12.49
N GLN A 146 -7.69 -36.87 13.36
CA GLN A 146 -6.60 -35.90 13.55
C GLN A 146 -5.76 -35.66 12.28
N THR A 147 -5.42 -36.71 11.55
CA THR A 147 -4.68 -36.60 10.30
C THR A 147 -5.50 -35.92 9.22
N LYS A 148 -6.81 -36.18 9.15
CA LYS A 148 -7.73 -35.49 8.26
C LYS A 148 -7.81 -33.98 8.52
N PHE A 149 -7.88 -33.56 9.79
CA PHE A 149 -7.83 -32.13 10.12
C PHE A 149 -6.50 -31.49 9.70
N ARG A 150 -5.36 -32.17 9.92
CA ARG A 150 -4.05 -31.68 9.47
C ARG A 150 -3.96 -31.52 7.94
N LEU A 151 -4.60 -32.44 7.19
CA LEU A 151 -4.67 -32.31 5.74
C LEU A 151 -5.48 -31.09 5.31
N ILE A 152 -6.62 -30.82 5.95
CA ILE A 152 -7.46 -29.65 5.66
C ILE A 152 -6.70 -28.37 5.99
N ASP A 153 -6.00 -28.32 7.13
CA ASP A 153 -5.17 -27.18 7.53
C ASP A 153 -4.04 -26.93 6.52
N ALA A 154 -3.35 -27.99 6.06
CA ALA A 154 -2.31 -27.86 5.05
C ALA A 154 -2.86 -27.34 3.71
N GLN A 155 -4.06 -27.75 3.30
CA GLN A 155 -4.74 -27.24 2.11
C GLN A 155 -5.10 -25.74 2.29
N ALA A 156 -5.65 -25.38 3.44
CA ALA A 156 -6.03 -24.00 3.74
C ALA A 156 -4.80 -23.06 3.73
N ASN A 157 -3.69 -23.48 4.36
CA ASN A 157 -2.44 -22.71 4.36
C ASN A 157 -1.90 -22.49 2.96
N ARG A 158 -1.93 -23.50 2.10
CA ARG A 158 -1.49 -23.38 0.70
C ARG A 158 -2.33 -22.35 -0.06
N PHE A 159 -3.65 -22.32 0.12
CA PHE A 159 -4.51 -21.32 -0.49
C PHE A 159 -4.22 -19.91 0.05
N ALA A 160 -4.04 -19.78 1.38
CA ALA A 160 -3.71 -18.51 2.03
C ALA A 160 -2.37 -17.95 1.51
N ASN A 161 -1.32 -18.78 1.44
CA ASN A 161 -0.01 -18.37 0.95
C ASN A 161 0.01 -18.10 -0.56
N THR A 162 -0.84 -18.78 -1.34
CA THR A 162 -1.05 -18.43 -2.75
C THR A 162 -1.67 -17.05 -2.88
N ALA A 163 -2.69 -16.72 -2.07
CA ALA A 163 -3.27 -15.37 -2.05
C ALA A 163 -2.27 -14.32 -1.59
N ALA A 164 -1.43 -14.64 -0.58
CA ALA A 164 -0.36 -13.76 -0.12
C ALA A 164 0.66 -13.44 -1.21
N LEU A 165 1.04 -14.43 -2.04
CA LEU A 165 1.91 -14.21 -3.19
C LEU A 165 1.27 -13.24 -4.20
N PHE A 166 -0.03 -13.37 -4.50
CA PHE A 166 -0.71 -12.42 -5.38
C PHE A 166 -0.70 -11.00 -4.80
N VAL A 167 -0.86 -10.84 -3.50
CA VAL A 167 -0.78 -9.54 -2.83
C VAL A 167 0.64 -8.98 -2.91
N ALA A 168 1.68 -9.79 -2.64
CA ALA A 168 3.08 -9.40 -2.72
C ALA A 168 3.50 -8.97 -4.14
N LEU A 169 2.91 -9.58 -5.17
CA LEU A 169 3.11 -9.19 -6.59
C LEU A 169 2.30 -7.96 -7.01
N GLY A 170 1.59 -7.31 -6.10
CA GLY A 170 0.82 -6.10 -6.37
C GLY A 170 -0.68 -6.30 -6.61
N GLY A 171 -1.22 -7.49 -6.38
CA GLY A 171 -2.65 -7.75 -6.21
C GLY A 171 -3.57 -7.44 -7.38
N GLY A 172 -3.15 -7.65 -8.62
CA GLY A 172 -4.07 -7.51 -9.78
C GLY A 172 -4.57 -6.07 -10.04
N TRP A 173 -3.79 -5.05 -9.62
CA TRP A 173 -4.10 -3.62 -9.79
C TRP A 173 -4.39 -3.25 -11.26
N TRP A 174 -3.84 -3.99 -12.21
CA TRP A 174 -4.05 -3.82 -13.65
C TRP A 174 -5.48 -4.18 -14.11
N ASN A 175 -6.25 -4.90 -13.30
CA ASN A 175 -7.65 -5.26 -13.58
C ASN A 175 -8.66 -4.31 -12.96
N ARG A 176 -8.24 -3.17 -12.42
CA ARG A 176 -9.16 -2.18 -11.84
C ARG A 176 -9.96 -1.50 -12.95
N THR A 177 -11.22 -1.89 -13.07
CA THR A 177 -12.20 -1.32 -14.02
C THR A 177 -13.14 -0.29 -13.38
N GLY A 178 -12.93 0.06 -12.10
CA GLY A 178 -13.79 0.96 -11.37
C GLY A 178 -13.82 2.40 -11.90
N PRO A 179 -14.90 3.16 -11.72
CA PRO A 179 -15.07 4.51 -12.24
C PRO A 179 -13.98 5.49 -11.75
N ALA A 180 -13.46 5.32 -10.54
CA ALA A 180 -12.35 6.12 -10.01
C ALA A 180 -11.04 5.91 -10.78
N TYR A 181 -10.75 4.70 -11.23
CA TYR A 181 -9.56 4.39 -12.04
C TYR A 181 -9.67 4.97 -13.45
N GLN A 182 -10.86 4.95 -14.04
CA GLN A 182 -11.09 5.54 -15.37
C GLN A 182 -11.00 7.07 -15.35
N ALA A 183 -11.40 7.71 -14.25
CA ALA A 183 -11.23 9.15 -14.06
C ALA A 183 -9.73 9.52 -13.97
N GLN A 184 -8.98 8.80 -13.16
CA GLN A 184 -7.53 9.01 -13.00
C GLN A 184 -6.75 8.77 -14.30
N LYS A 185 -7.09 7.75 -15.08
CA LYS A 185 -6.49 7.48 -16.38
C LYS A 185 -6.76 8.59 -17.40
N LYS A 186 -7.94 9.21 -17.36
CA LYS A 186 -8.27 10.36 -18.22
C LYS A 186 -7.46 11.61 -17.85
N GLU A 187 -7.23 11.85 -16.58
CA GLU A 187 -6.46 12.96 -16.04
C GLU A 187 -4.97 12.82 -16.39
N ASP A 188 -4.41 11.61 -16.26
CA ASP A 188 -3.04 11.29 -16.63
C ASP A 188 -2.79 11.46 -18.15
N LEU A 189 -3.75 11.07 -18.99
CA LEU A 189 -3.66 11.25 -20.44
C LEU A 189 -3.76 12.73 -20.86
N HIS A 190 -4.52 13.54 -20.12
CA HIS A 190 -4.63 14.98 -20.39
C HIS A 190 -3.33 15.71 -20.02
N ASN A 191 -2.66 15.31 -18.96
CA ASN A 191 -1.39 15.88 -18.49
C ASN A 191 -0.17 15.45 -19.33
N GLN A 192 -0.26 14.38 -20.11
CA GLN A 192 0.82 13.95 -21.02
C GLN A 192 0.73 14.58 -22.42
N GLY A 193 -0.37 15.27 -22.72
CA GLY A 193 -0.62 15.92 -24.03
C GLY A 193 -0.41 17.44 -24.03
N SER A 194 0.06 18.03 -22.92
CA SER A 194 0.41 19.46 -22.78
C SER A 194 1.89 19.63 -22.56
#